data_2475366a55b32d89e1e70185d824afc4
#
_entry.id   2475366a55b32d89e1e70185d824afc4
#
_cell.length_a   1.000
_cell.length_b   1.000
_cell.length_c   1.000
_cell.angle_alpha   90.00
_cell.angle_beta   90.00
_cell.angle_gamma   90.00
#
_symmetry.space_group_name_H-M   'P 1'
#
loop_
_entity.id
_entity.type
_entity.pdbx_description
1 polymer ?
#
loop_
_entity_poly.entity_id
_entity_poly.type
_entity_poly.pdbx_seq_one_letter_code
_entity_poly.pdbx_strand_id
1 'polypeptide(L)'
;MSSTLHVSDPGVCWSVADPRDLALRIRLRAVQMVAPQGFGYLGQALSSAEQVAAAFAVARPGVDRLVCSPAHYIIAPFAAAAELGLLDVSGYGQNGSLFEAIGTERSPVVDYTCGSLGQGLSAALGFALADRFRGSDARIFTMVSDGELEEGQVWEAALFAAHHGLGALVVLLDANNSQVDGPVDTITTIEPIAAKWSAFGWHAVDVDGHDVDAVCAALGAAAAERGRPSVLVCRTSTRHGLDCLPPDADGHFIKLTPELARAALSELTAKLEALRA
;
A
#
# COMPACT_ATOMS: atom_id res chain seq x y z
N MET A 1 12.07 20.08 -17.03
CA MET A 1 12.13 18.79 -16.30
C MET A 1 10.98 18.83 -15.33
N SER A 2 9.93 18.05 -15.52
CA SER A 2 8.87 17.91 -14.52
C SER A 2 9.49 17.22 -13.31
N SER A 3 9.59 17.90 -12.18
CA SER A 3 9.99 17.26 -10.92
C SER A 3 8.94 16.19 -10.60
N THR A 4 9.39 14.98 -10.35
CA THR A 4 8.51 13.91 -9.84
C THR A 4 7.90 14.37 -8.53
N LEU A 5 6.56 14.34 -8.40
CA LEU A 5 5.86 14.76 -7.19
C LEU A 5 5.89 13.63 -6.17
N HIS A 6 6.41 13.89 -4.96
CA HIS A 6 6.34 12.96 -3.83
C HIS A 6 5.43 13.52 -2.72
N VAL A 7 4.86 12.64 -1.90
CA VAL A 7 3.97 13.06 -0.80
C VAL A 7 4.70 13.93 0.23
N SER A 8 6.01 13.76 0.37
CA SER A 8 6.86 14.54 1.28
C SER A 8 7.36 15.86 0.70
N ASP A 9 7.04 16.19 -0.57
CA ASP A 9 7.53 17.41 -1.20
C ASP A 9 6.88 18.66 -0.55
N PRO A 10 7.66 19.71 -0.27
CA PRO A 10 7.13 20.93 0.28
C PRO A 10 6.05 21.55 -0.63
N GLY A 11 4.91 21.90 -0.04
CA GLY A 11 3.78 22.49 -0.76
C GLY A 11 2.77 21.50 -1.35
N VAL A 12 3.04 20.21 -1.28
CA VAL A 12 2.03 19.19 -1.57
C VAL A 12 0.95 19.24 -0.50
N CYS A 13 -0.31 19.23 -0.92
CA CYS A 13 -1.45 19.32 -0.02
C CYS A 13 -2.58 18.43 -0.53
N TRP A 14 -3.18 17.66 0.36
CA TRP A 14 -4.43 16.93 0.13
C TRP A 14 -5.22 16.84 1.43
N SER A 15 -6.48 16.42 1.33
CA SER A 15 -7.30 16.06 2.48
C SER A 15 -8.19 14.87 2.14
N VAL A 16 -8.37 13.99 3.09
CA VAL A 16 -9.29 12.85 2.98
C VAL A 16 -10.45 13.11 3.93
N ALA A 17 -11.63 13.37 3.37
CA ALA A 17 -12.83 13.64 4.16
C ALA A 17 -13.41 12.35 4.77
N ASP A 18 -13.44 11.28 3.97
CA ASP A 18 -13.87 9.94 4.40
C ASP A 18 -12.93 8.88 3.77
N PRO A 19 -12.14 8.17 4.58
CA PRO A 19 -11.29 7.09 4.09
C PRO A 19 -12.05 5.93 3.45
N ARG A 20 -13.32 5.68 3.83
CA ARG A 20 -14.17 4.63 3.22
C ARG A 20 -14.51 4.98 1.78
N ASP A 21 -14.89 6.25 1.53
CA ASP A 21 -15.15 6.77 0.19
C ASP A 21 -13.87 6.70 -0.66
N LEU A 22 -12.73 7.07 -0.09
CA LEU A 22 -11.45 7.01 -0.81
C LEU A 22 -11.07 5.57 -1.15
N ALA A 23 -11.23 4.59 -0.25
CA ALA A 23 -10.94 3.18 -0.51
C ALA A 23 -11.75 2.62 -1.69
N LEU A 24 -13.05 2.93 -1.76
CA LEU A 24 -13.89 2.55 -2.91
C LEU A 24 -13.43 3.25 -4.20
N ARG A 25 -13.07 4.54 -4.15
CA ARG A 25 -12.56 5.27 -5.32
C ARG A 25 -11.21 4.75 -5.79
N ILE A 26 -10.33 4.32 -4.87
CA ILE A 26 -9.06 3.64 -5.21
C ILE A 26 -9.34 2.39 -6.04
N ARG A 27 -10.27 1.52 -5.61
CA ARG A 27 -10.66 0.32 -6.37
C ARG A 27 -11.23 0.66 -7.73
N LEU A 28 -12.15 1.62 -7.78
CA LEU A 28 -12.76 2.07 -9.04
C LEU A 28 -11.72 2.61 -10.02
N ARG A 29 -10.81 3.46 -9.53
CA ARG A 29 -9.71 4.01 -10.32
C ARG A 29 -8.74 2.92 -10.78
N ALA A 30 -8.40 1.97 -9.94
CA ALA A 30 -7.53 0.86 -10.30
C ALA A 30 -8.13 -0.01 -11.43
N VAL A 31 -9.43 -0.29 -11.40
CA VAL A 31 -10.12 -0.96 -12.52
C VAL A 31 -10.02 -0.13 -13.80
N GLN A 32 -10.22 1.19 -13.73
CA GLN A 32 -10.09 2.09 -14.89
C GLN A 32 -8.66 2.10 -15.46
N MET A 33 -7.65 2.03 -14.59
CA MET A 33 -6.23 2.00 -14.98
C MET A 33 -5.84 0.68 -15.65
N VAL A 34 -6.37 -0.45 -15.16
CA VAL A 34 -6.04 -1.79 -15.68
C VAL A 34 -6.86 -2.15 -16.92
N ALA A 35 -8.09 -1.67 -17.05
CA ALA A 35 -9.01 -2.04 -18.13
C ALA A 35 -8.44 -1.87 -19.56
N PRO A 36 -7.68 -0.80 -19.89
CA PRO A 36 -7.09 -0.64 -21.22
C PRO A 36 -6.06 -1.71 -21.58
N GLN A 37 -5.34 -2.26 -20.61
CA GLN A 37 -4.36 -3.33 -20.80
C GLN A 37 -5.01 -4.72 -20.79
N GLY A 38 -6.19 -4.87 -20.22
CA GLY A 38 -6.90 -6.13 -20.08
C GLY A 38 -6.32 -7.09 -19.02
N PHE A 39 -5.30 -6.67 -18.29
CA PHE A 39 -4.67 -7.43 -17.19
C PHE A 39 -3.80 -6.51 -16.32
N GLY A 40 -3.49 -6.94 -15.10
CA GLY A 40 -2.54 -6.21 -14.25
C GLY A 40 -2.64 -6.57 -12.76
N TYR A 41 -1.93 -5.80 -11.96
CA TYR A 41 -1.85 -5.95 -10.51
C TYR A 41 -3.07 -5.35 -9.80
N LEU A 42 -4.28 -5.63 -10.31
CA LEU A 42 -5.53 -5.13 -9.73
C LEU A 42 -5.75 -5.67 -8.32
N GLY A 43 -5.41 -6.94 -8.08
CA GLY A 43 -5.61 -7.58 -6.78
C GLY A 43 -4.92 -6.84 -5.63
N GLN A 44 -3.75 -6.27 -5.87
CA GLN A 44 -3.01 -5.48 -4.88
C GLN A 44 -3.74 -4.17 -4.53
N ALA A 45 -4.40 -3.55 -5.49
CA ALA A 45 -5.24 -2.39 -5.20
C ALA A 45 -6.55 -2.78 -4.49
N LEU A 46 -7.09 -3.98 -4.76
CA LEU A 46 -8.29 -4.49 -4.08
C LEU A 46 -8.00 -4.83 -2.62
N SER A 47 -6.84 -5.44 -2.34
CA SER A 47 -6.46 -5.83 -0.97
C SER A 47 -6.01 -4.64 -0.11
N SER A 48 -5.28 -3.68 -0.69
CA SER A 48 -4.63 -2.60 0.07
C SER A 48 -5.36 -1.26 0.05
N ALA A 49 -6.55 -1.16 -0.54
CA ALA A 49 -7.25 0.11 -0.70
C ALA A 49 -7.52 0.81 0.64
N GLU A 50 -7.95 0.10 1.68
CA GLU A 50 -8.19 0.65 3.02
C GLU A 50 -6.88 1.11 3.67
N GLN A 51 -5.81 0.34 3.52
CA GLN A 51 -4.49 0.66 4.05
C GLN A 51 -3.96 1.96 3.43
N VAL A 52 -4.09 2.10 2.10
CA VAL A 52 -3.66 3.30 1.38
C VAL A 52 -4.56 4.49 1.73
N ALA A 53 -5.88 4.31 1.76
CA ALA A 53 -6.81 5.37 2.14
C ALA A 53 -6.55 5.88 3.57
N ALA A 54 -6.31 4.96 4.53
CA ALA A 54 -5.96 5.29 5.90
C ALA A 54 -4.60 6.02 5.98
N ALA A 55 -3.59 5.54 5.23
CA ALA A 55 -2.28 6.20 5.19
C ALA A 55 -2.41 7.66 4.70
N PHE A 56 -3.15 7.90 3.61
CA PHE A 56 -3.41 9.27 3.13
C PHE A 56 -4.27 10.09 4.08
N ALA A 57 -5.16 9.48 4.86
CA ALA A 57 -5.97 10.19 5.86
C ALA A 57 -5.16 10.64 7.08
N VAL A 58 -4.14 9.87 7.47
CA VAL A 58 -3.34 10.10 8.68
C VAL A 58 -2.04 10.86 8.39
N ALA A 59 -1.44 10.66 7.21
CA ALA A 59 -0.18 11.29 6.83
C ALA A 59 -0.32 12.81 6.71
N ARG A 60 0.71 13.52 7.14
CA ARG A 60 0.84 14.99 7.00
C ARG A 60 1.45 15.31 5.65
N PRO A 61 0.70 15.96 4.74
CA PRO A 61 1.22 16.37 3.43
C PRO A 61 2.50 17.20 3.55
N GLY A 62 3.48 16.93 2.71
CA GLY A 62 4.75 17.67 2.68
C GLY A 62 5.69 17.41 3.86
N VAL A 63 5.34 16.47 4.75
CA VAL A 63 6.13 16.14 5.96
C VAL A 63 6.40 14.66 6.05
N ASP A 64 5.34 13.84 6.07
CA ASP A 64 5.46 12.40 6.23
C ASP A 64 5.81 11.72 4.90
N ARG A 65 6.40 10.53 4.95
CA ARG A 65 6.85 9.78 3.78
C ARG A 65 5.99 8.56 3.54
N LEU A 66 5.85 8.21 2.26
CA LEU A 66 5.23 6.97 1.83
C LEU A 66 6.25 6.12 1.05
N VAL A 67 6.49 4.91 1.51
CA VAL A 67 7.31 3.91 0.85
C VAL A 67 6.43 2.75 0.40
N CYS A 68 6.49 2.40 -0.88
CA CYS A 68 5.82 1.24 -1.44
C CYS A 68 6.86 0.17 -1.69
N SER A 69 7.11 -0.72 -0.71
CA SER A 69 8.18 -1.71 -0.82
C SER A 69 7.96 -2.66 -1.99
N PRO A 70 6.81 -3.35 -2.13
CA PRO A 70 6.56 -4.17 -3.31
C PRO A 70 6.05 -3.28 -4.46
N ALA A 71 6.91 -3.02 -5.44
CA ALA A 71 6.65 -2.03 -6.50
C ALA A 71 5.39 -2.28 -7.34
N HIS A 72 4.87 -3.50 -7.38
CA HIS A 72 3.61 -3.81 -8.08
C HIS A 72 2.36 -3.36 -7.29
N TYR A 73 2.51 -2.97 -6.01
CA TYR A 73 1.45 -2.32 -5.24
C TYR A 73 1.27 -0.83 -5.57
N ILE A 74 2.17 -0.25 -6.38
CA ILE A 74 2.16 1.19 -6.74
C ILE A 74 0.83 1.66 -7.34
N ILE A 75 0.06 0.75 -7.93
CA ILE A 75 -1.26 1.02 -8.50
C ILE A 75 -2.22 1.66 -7.48
N ALA A 76 -2.19 1.23 -6.21
CA ALA A 76 -3.07 1.77 -5.19
C ALA A 76 -2.68 3.20 -4.76
N PRO A 77 -1.41 3.53 -4.45
CA PRO A 77 -0.96 4.93 -4.29
C PRO A 77 -1.24 5.81 -5.51
N PHE A 78 -1.05 5.33 -6.74
CA PHE A 78 -1.38 6.09 -7.94
C PHE A 78 -2.87 6.40 -8.03
N ALA A 79 -3.72 5.38 -7.78
CA ALA A 79 -5.16 5.55 -7.77
C ALA A 79 -5.61 6.55 -6.70
N ALA A 80 -5.07 6.46 -5.47
CA ALA A 80 -5.35 7.41 -4.39
C ALA A 80 -4.98 8.83 -4.77
N ALA A 81 -3.77 9.05 -5.29
CA ALA A 81 -3.31 10.37 -5.69
C ALA A 81 -4.14 10.97 -6.84
N ALA A 82 -4.58 10.14 -7.81
CA ALA A 82 -5.47 10.58 -8.86
C ALA A 82 -6.83 11.01 -8.30
N GLU A 83 -7.40 10.26 -7.36
CA GLU A 83 -8.67 10.59 -6.71
C GLU A 83 -8.60 11.82 -5.80
N LEU A 84 -7.41 12.16 -5.32
CA LEU A 84 -7.13 13.36 -4.56
C LEU A 84 -6.73 14.57 -5.45
N GLY A 85 -6.72 14.40 -6.78
CA GLY A 85 -6.40 15.46 -7.74
C GLY A 85 -4.91 15.83 -7.80
N LEU A 86 -4.03 14.97 -7.31
CA LEU A 86 -2.58 15.20 -7.30
C LEU A 86 -1.91 14.79 -8.61
N LEU A 87 -2.45 13.79 -9.33
CA LEU A 87 -1.87 13.22 -10.54
C LEU A 87 -2.93 12.94 -11.61
N ASP A 88 -2.49 12.98 -12.88
CA ASP A 88 -3.19 12.34 -13.98
C ASP A 88 -2.51 11.01 -14.33
N VAL A 89 -3.19 9.93 -14.07
CA VAL A 89 -2.69 8.55 -14.28
C VAL A 89 -3.14 7.92 -15.61
N SER A 90 -3.61 8.73 -16.57
CA SER A 90 -4.10 8.26 -17.89
C SER A 90 -3.06 7.47 -18.69
N GLY A 91 -1.77 7.67 -18.39
CA GLY A 91 -0.65 6.91 -18.96
C GLY A 91 -0.29 5.61 -18.25
N TYR A 92 -1.11 5.12 -17.30
CA TYR A 92 -0.79 3.91 -16.55
C TYR A 92 -0.58 2.69 -17.47
N GLY A 93 0.52 1.96 -17.24
CA GLY A 93 0.88 0.76 -18.00
C GLY A 93 1.40 1.04 -19.41
N GLN A 94 1.58 2.29 -19.83
CA GLN A 94 2.15 2.64 -21.13
C GLN A 94 3.68 2.70 -21.05
N ASN A 95 4.36 2.17 -22.05
CA ASN A 95 5.81 2.18 -22.14
C ASN A 95 6.38 3.61 -22.08
N GLY A 96 7.35 3.82 -21.19
CA GLY A 96 8.01 5.11 -21.00
C GLY A 96 7.21 6.12 -20.18
N SER A 97 6.04 5.75 -19.69
CA SER A 97 5.27 6.53 -18.71
C SER A 97 5.97 6.53 -17.37
N LEU A 98 5.68 7.54 -16.54
CA LEU A 98 6.02 7.52 -15.10
C LEU A 98 5.10 6.61 -14.29
N PHE A 99 4.01 6.14 -14.90
CA PHE A 99 2.98 5.31 -14.27
C PHE A 99 3.06 3.87 -14.79
N GLU A 100 4.26 3.27 -14.73
CA GLU A 100 4.45 1.88 -15.10
C GLU A 100 3.72 0.95 -14.11
N ALA A 101 3.35 -0.25 -14.56
CA ALA A 101 2.61 -1.22 -13.76
C ALA A 101 3.44 -1.74 -12.56
N ILE A 102 4.76 -1.70 -12.67
CA ILE A 102 5.72 -1.94 -11.58
C ILE A 102 6.46 -0.63 -11.34
N GLY A 103 6.38 -0.13 -10.11
CA GLY A 103 7.02 1.13 -9.74
C GLY A 103 8.54 1.10 -9.87
N THR A 104 9.09 2.26 -10.15
CA THR A 104 10.53 2.49 -10.28
C THR A 104 10.95 3.67 -9.39
N GLU A 105 12.24 3.96 -9.31
CA GLU A 105 12.78 5.13 -8.61
C GLU A 105 12.27 6.48 -9.17
N ARG A 106 11.59 6.46 -10.33
CA ARG A 106 10.98 7.64 -10.94
C ARG A 106 9.48 7.75 -10.68
N SER A 107 8.90 6.76 -10.03
CA SER A 107 7.46 6.75 -9.76
C SER A 107 7.07 7.90 -8.84
N PRO A 108 6.09 8.73 -9.24
CA PRO A 108 5.60 9.81 -8.39
C PRO A 108 4.79 9.29 -7.20
N VAL A 109 4.44 10.20 -6.28
CA VAL A 109 3.62 9.96 -5.06
C VAL A 109 4.41 9.33 -3.93
N VAL A 110 5.13 8.23 -4.18
CA VAL A 110 5.89 7.54 -3.14
C VAL A 110 7.32 8.08 -3.07
N ASP A 111 7.90 8.14 -1.88
CA ASP A 111 9.28 8.57 -1.69
C ASP A 111 10.29 7.50 -2.12
N TYR A 112 9.84 6.25 -2.16
CA TYR A 112 10.64 5.13 -2.67
C TYR A 112 9.74 3.95 -3.06
N THR A 113 10.13 3.27 -4.12
CA THR A 113 9.62 1.95 -4.51
C THR A 113 10.69 1.21 -5.33
N CYS A 114 10.66 -0.12 -5.32
CA CYS A 114 11.64 -0.94 -6.00
C CYS A 114 11.05 -2.28 -6.43
N GLY A 115 11.41 -2.75 -7.63
CA GLY A 115 10.98 -4.05 -8.15
C GLY A 115 11.59 -5.25 -7.45
N SER A 116 12.73 -5.08 -6.74
CA SER A 116 13.35 -6.13 -5.93
C SER A 116 12.71 -6.17 -4.55
N LEU A 117 12.00 -7.25 -4.23
CA LEU A 117 11.30 -7.41 -2.96
C LEU A 117 12.28 -7.33 -1.77
N GLY A 118 11.81 -6.86 -0.63
CA GLY A 118 12.58 -6.68 0.61
C GLY A 118 13.42 -5.40 0.69
N GLN A 119 13.64 -4.68 -0.43
CA GLN A 119 14.49 -3.48 -0.45
C GLN A 119 13.82 -2.27 0.18
N GLY A 120 12.50 -2.12 0.02
CA GLY A 120 11.78 -0.91 0.42
C GLY A 120 11.79 -0.68 1.93
N LEU A 121 11.70 -1.74 2.74
CA LEU A 121 11.79 -1.59 4.19
C LEU A 121 13.16 -1.06 4.62
N SER A 122 14.25 -1.53 3.98
CA SER A 122 15.62 -1.00 4.22
C SER A 122 15.73 0.47 3.81
N ALA A 123 15.12 0.89 2.69
CA ALA A 123 15.07 2.29 2.31
C ALA A 123 14.29 3.13 3.34
N ALA A 124 13.16 2.63 3.84
CA ALA A 124 12.37 3.28 4.89
C ALA A 124 13.19 3.49 6.19
N LEU A 125 14.03 2.52 6.56
CA LEU A 125 15.01 2.69 7.66
C LEU A 125 15.93 3.86 7.41
N GLY A 126 16.46 3.98 6.19
CA GLY A 126 17.34 5.08 5.79
C GLY A 126 16.66 6.43 5.96
N PHE A 127 15.40 6.57 5.55
CA PHE A 127 14.60 7.77 5.77
C PHE A 127 14.39 8.05 7.26
N ALA A 128 13.99 7.05 8.05
CA ALA A 128 13.78 7.20 9.49
C ALA A 128 15.04 7.67 10.22
N LEU A 129 16.20 7.13 9.86
CA LEU A 129 17.49 7.57 10.41
C LEU A 129 17.85 8.99 9.97
N ALA A 130 17.70 9.31 8.68
CA ALA A 130 18.02 10.62 8.14
C ALA A 130 17.14 11.71 8.77
N ASP A 131 15.84 11.45 8.94
CA ASP A 131 14.92 12.38 9.55
C ASP A 131 15.21 12.56 11.05
N ARG A 132 15.54 11.46 11.76
CA ARG A 132 16.00 11.55 13.16
C ARG A 132 17.27 12.40 13.31
N PHE A 133 18.26 12.24 12.43
CA PHE A 133 19.48 13.07 12.47
C PHE A 133 19.21 14.55 12.15
N ARG A 134 18.18 14.84 11.36
CA ARG A 134 17.71 16.20 11.07
C ARG A 134 16.82 16.80 12.17
N GLY A 135 16.46 16.01 13.19
CA GLY A 135 15.48 16.43 14.20
C GLY A 135 14.07 16.54 13.67
N SER A 136 13.75 15.91 12.55
CA SER A 136 12.41 15.84 11.98
C SER A 136 11.55 14.86 12.78
N ASP A 137 10.25 15.16 12.91
CA ASP A 137 9.24 14.30 13.51
C ASP A 137 8.40 13.54 12.46
N ALA A 138 8.86 13.54 11.19
CA ALA A 138 8.21 12.85 10.10
C ALA A 138 7.98 11.37 10.38
N ARG A 139 6.85 10.84 9.92
CA ARG A 139 6.52 9.42 9.91
C ARG A 139 6.87 8.82 8.57
N ILE A 140 7.27 7.57 8.58
CA ILE A 140 7.53 6.81 7.37
C ILE A 140 6.52 5.67 7.32
N PHE A 141 5.48 5.82 6.51
CA PHE A 141 4.49 4.79 6.23
C PHE A 141 5.03 3.89 5.12
N THR A 142 5.16 2.61 5.42
CA THR A 142 5.78 1.65 4.51
C THR A 142 4.83 0.50 4.22
N MET A 143 4.41 0.36 2.97
CA MET A 143 3.66 -0.81 2.54
C MET A 143 4.62 -1.98 2.33
N VAL A 144 4.24 -3.15 2.85
CA VAL A 144 4.95 -4.43 2.72
C VAL A 144 3.93 -5.52 2.41
N SER A 145 4.26 -6.51 1.59
CA SER A 145 3.38 -7.66 1.34
C SER A 145 3.80 -8.89 2.15
N ASP A 146 2.89 -9.84 2.29
CA ASP A 146 3.17 -11.11 2.96
C ASP A 146 4.18 -11.97 2.20
N GLY A 147 4.08 -12.07 0.87
CA GLY A 147 5.09 -12.76 0.06
C GLY A 147 6.48 -12.12 0.16
N GLU A 148 6.57 -10.81 0.42
CA GLU A 148 7.84 -10.12 0.64
C GLU A 148 8.52 -10.56 1.96
N LEU A 149 7.79 -11.12 2.91
CA LEU A 149 8.36 -11.67 4.15
C LEU A 149 9.19 -12.94 3.93
N GLU A 150 9.16 -13.52 2.75
CA GLU A 150 10.04 -14.62 2.37
C GLU A 150 11.48 -14.15 2.09
N GLU A 151 11.67 -12.83 1.90
CA GLU A 151 12.99 -12.21 1.71
C GLU A 151 13.69 -11.99 3.07
N GLY A 152 14.88 -12.56 3.23
CA GLY A 152 15.68 -12.43 4.47
C GLY A 152 15.96 -10.98 4.85
N GLN A 153 16.12 -10.10 3.86
CA GLN A 153 16.40 -8.68 4.07
C GLN A 153 15.29 -7.95 4.85
N VAL A 154 14.03 -8.38 4.75
CA VAL A 154 12.92 -7.81 5.55
C VAL A 154 13.20 -8.02 7.04
N TRP A 155 13.65 -9.21 7.42
CA TRP A 155 13.94 -9.57 8.82
C TRP A 155 15.22 -8.92 9.34
N GLU A 156 16.23 -8.74 8.49
CA GLU A 156 17.42 -7.94 8.83
C GLU A 156 17.03 -6.49 9.11
N ALA A 157 16.18 -5.90 8.27
CA ALA A 157 15.63 -4.57 8.47
C ALA A 157 14.79 -4.48 9.75
N ALA A 158 13.96 -5.49 10.04
CA ALA A 158 13.15 -5.55 11.25
C ALA A 158 14.02 -5.55 12.53
N LEU A 159 15.07 -6.36 12.57
CA LEU A 159 16.04 -6.38 13.67
C LEU A 159 16.70 -5.01 13.87
N PHE A 160 17.16 -4.41 12.80
CA PHE A 160 17.85 -3.11 12.83
C PHE A 160 16.92 -2.01 13.34
N ALA A 161 15.68 -1.93 12.83
CA ALA A 161 14.71 -0.92 13.22
C ALA A 161 14.38 -0.98 14.72
N ALA A 162 14.16 -2.18 15.24
CA ALA A 162 13.87 -2.39 16.66
C ALA A 162 15.08 -2.03 17.54
N HIS A 163 16.30 -2.50 17.18
CA HIS A 163 17.52 -2.19 17.91
C HIS A 163 17.75 -0.68 18.05
N HIS A 164 17.47 0.06 16.99
CA HIS A 164 17.67 1.51 16.96
C HIS A 164 16.45 2.31 17.45
N GLY A 165 15.36 1.67 17.87
CA GLY A 165 14.16 2.33 18.36
C GLY A 165 13.57 3.30 17.33
N LEU A 166 13.41 2.85 16.05
CA LEU A 166 12.93 3.71 14.97
C LEU A 166 11.40 3.87 15.02
N GLY A 167 10.90 4.49 16.09
CA GLY A 167 9.46 4.69 16.31
C GLY A 167 8.74 5.58 15.29
N ALA A 168 9.49 6.22 14.37
CA ALA A 168 8.90 6.92 13.24
C ALA A 168 8.42 5.98 12.13
N LEU A 169 8.90 4.73 12.11
CA LEU A 169 8.59 3.74 11.07
C LEU A 169 7.30 2.99 11.40
N VAL A 170 6.35 3.03 10.48
CA VAL A 170 5.06 2.34 10.55
C VAL A 170 4.89 1.49 9.31
N VAL A 171 4.84 0.18 9.46
CA VAL A 171 4.63 -0.78 8.39
C VAL A 171 3.14 -1.12 8.30
N LEU A 172 2.59 -1.03 7.09
CA LEU A 172 1.30 -1.54 6.68
C LEU A 172 1.56 -2.83 5.90
N LEU A 173 1.35 -3.96 6.54
CA LEU A 173 1.63 -5.28 5.96
C LEU A 173 0.35 -5.87 5.39
N ASP A 174 0.28 -6.00 4.07
CA ASP A 174 -0.85 -6.60 3.38
C ASP A 174 -0.74 -8.13 3.40
N ALA A 175 -1.48 -8.77 4.30
CA ALA A 175 -1.50 -10.22 4.49
C ALA A 175 -2.68 -10.83 3.74
N ASN A 176 -2.56 -10.90 2.41
CA ASN A 176 -3.61 -11.33 1.49
C ASN A 176 -3.48 -12.79 1.02
N ASN A 177 -2.43 -13.49 1.45
CA ASN A 177 -2.11 -14.88 1.10
C ASN A 177 -1.97 -15.11 -0.42
N SER A 178 -1.47 -14.11 -1.18
CA SER A 178 -1.36 -14.22 -2.65
C SER A 178 -0.01 -13.72 -3.15
N GLN A 179 0.69 -14.58 -3.87
CA GLN A 179 1.91 -14.25 -4.61
C GLN A 179 1.92 -14.94 -5.98
N VAL A 180 2.94 -14.65 -6.81
CA VAL A 180 3.00 -15.10 -8.21
C VAL A 180 2.99 -16.62 -8.36
N ASP A 181 3.55 -17.35 -7.40
CA ASP A 181 3.66 -18.82 -7.44
C ASP A 181 2.46 -19.51 -6.78
N GLY A 182 1.50 -18.77 -6.23
CA GLY A 182 0.32 -19.32 -5.58
C GLY A 182 0.03 -18.72 -4.20
N PRO A 183 -0.80 -19.37 -3.38
CA PRO A 183 -1.03 -18.95 -2.00
C PRO A 183 0.27 -19.01 -1.18
N VAL A 184 0.58 -17.95 -0.43
CA VAL A 184 1.81 -17.82 0.37
C VAL A 184 1.98 -18.99 1.34
N ASP A 185 0.90 -19.41 1.99
CA ASP A 185 0.90 -20.52 2.96
C ASP A 185 1.22 -21.91 2.35
N THR A 186 1.12 -22.03 1.01
CA THR A 186 1.53 -23.24 0.28
C THR A 186 2.98 -23.21 -0.18
N ILE A 187 3.60 -22.04 -0.19
CA ILE A 187 5.00 -21.86 -0.62
C ILE A 187 5.92 -21.87 0.61
N THR A 188 5.68 -20.96 1.56
CA THR A 188 6.49 -20.85 2.79
C THR A 188 5.62 -20.49 3.98
N THR A 189 5.80 -21.17 5.11
CA THR A 189 5.07 -20.85 6.35
C THR A 189 5.61 -19.57 6.99
N ILE A 190 4.98 -18.45 6.72
CA ILE A 190 5.33 -17.15 7.31
C ILE A 190 4.58 -16.85 8.61
N GLU A 191 3.50 -17.58 8.90
CA GLU A 191 2.75 -17.44 10.16
C GLU A 191 3.51 -18.00 11.40
N PRO A 192 3.26 -17.53 12.61
CA PRO A 192 2.41 -16.37 12.94
C PRO A 192 3.15 -15.03 12.70
N ILE A 193 2.63 -14.20 11.81
CA ILE A 193 3.30 -12.96 11.37
C ILE A 193 3.48 -11.98 12.53
N ALA A 194 2.40 -11.56 13.17
CA ALA A 194 2.45 -10.55 14.24
C ALA A 194 3.34 -10.98 15.41
N ALA A 195 3.32 -12.28 15.77
CA ALA A 195 4.18 -12.80 16.83
C ALA A 195 5.67 -12.74 16.47
N LYS A 196 6.04 -13.01 15.21
CA LYS A 196 7.42 -12.88 14.72
C LYS A 196 7.90 -11.43 14.83
N TRP A 197 7.12 -10.45 14.35
CA TRP A 197 7.45 -9.03 14.45
C TRP A 197 7.55 -8.58 15.92
N SER A 198 6.64 -9.05 16.79
CA SER A 198 6.71 -8.78 18.25
C SER A 198 7.99 -9.34 18.87
N ALA A 199 8.42 -10.53 18.47
CA ALA A 199 9.67 -11.14 18.94
C ALA A 199 10.92 -10.35 18.52
N PHE A 200 10.87 -9.63 17.39
CA PHE A 200 11.89 -8.67 16.98
C PHE A 200 11.83 -7.33 17.75
N GLY A 201 10.83 -7.12 18.62
CA GLY A 201 10.70 -5.90 19.43
C GLY A 201 9.79 -4.82 18.83
N TRP A 202 9.04 -5.13 17.79
CA TRP A 202 8.06 -4.22 17.18
C TRP A 202 6.76 -4.16 17.97
N HIS A 203 6.05 -3.04 17.88
CA HIS A 203 4.64 -2.96 18.19
C HIS A 203 3.85 -3.56 17.03
N ALA A 204 3.41 -4.81 17.17
CA ALA A 204 2.72 -5.55 16.14
C ALA A 204 1.25 -5.74 16.49
N VAL A 205 0.36 -5.46 15.54
CA VAL A 205 -1.09 -5.55 15.67
C VAL A 205 -1.66 -6.29 14.48
N ASP A 206 -2.46 -7.34 14.71
CA ASP A 206 -3.33 -7.92 13.67
C ASP A 206 -4.61 -7.08 13.56
N VAL A 207 -5.03 -6.78 12.33
CA VAL A 207 -6.23 -5.98 12.05
C VAL A 207 -6.99 -6.56 10.86
N ASP A 208 -8.32 -6.48 10.87
CA ASP A 208 -9.11 -6.67 9.66
C ASP A 208 -8.76 -5.55 8.68
N GLY A 209 -8.01 -5.91 7.62
CA GLY A 209 -7.50 -4.95 6.65
C GLY A 209 -8.58 -4.37 5.74
N HIS A 210 -9.81 -4.89 5.80
CA HIS A 210 -10.98 -4.38 5.08
C HIS A 210 -11.92 -3.54 5.94
N ASP A 211 -11.67 -3.47 7.25
CA ASP A 211 -12.31 -2.50 8.13
C ASP A 211 -11.44 -1.23 8.20
N VAL A 212 -11.79 -0.23 7.38
CA VAL A 212 -11.01 1.01 7.29
C VAL A 212 -10.97 1.78 8.60
N ASP A 213 -12.01 1.69 9.43
CA ASP A 213 -12.04 2.36 10.73
C ASP A 213 -11.06 1.69 11.70
N ALA A 214 -11.02 0.34 11.68
CA ALA A 214 -10.03 -0.43 12.45
C ALA A 214 -8.60 -0.12 11.99
N VAL A 215 -8.36 -0.05 10.68
CA VAL A 215 -7.04 0.32 10.11
C VAL A 215 -6.65 1.74 10.52
N CYS A 216 -7.55 2.72 10.41
CA CYS A 216 -7.30 4.11 10.82
C CYS A 216 -6.99 4.21 12.32
N ALA A 217 -7.75 3.51 13.18
CA ALA A 217 -7.53 3.50 14.62
C ALA A 217 -6.17 2.87 14.98
N ALA A 218 -5.83 1.73 14.36
CA ALA A 218 -4.54 1.07 14.56
C ALA A 218 -3.38 1.92 14.06
N LEU A 219 -3.54 2.61 12.92
CA LEU A 219 -2.55 3.52 12.37
C LEU A 219 -2.32 4.74 13.29
N GLY A 220 -3.40 5.31 13.84
CA GLY A 220 -3.33 6.38 14.84
C GLY A 220 -2.57 5.95 16.10
N ALA A 221 -2.84 4.75 16.60
CA ALA A 221 -2.11 4.17 17.74
C ALA A 221 -0.63 3.94 17.44
N ALA A 222 -0.31 3.37 16.25
CA ALA A 222 1.05 3.19 15.78
C ALA A 222 1.80 4.53 15.62
N ALA A 223 1.11 5.57 15.12
CA ALA A 223 1.69 6.89 15.02
C ALA A 223 1.95 7.56 16.38
N ALA A 224 1.26 7.17 17.44
CA ALA A 224 1.51 7.61 18.80
C ALA A 224 2.69 6.87 19.47
N GLU A 225 3.01 5.65 19.02
CA GLU A 225 4.17 4.90 19.51
C GLU A 225 5.47 5.60 19.07
N ARG A 226 6.35 5.88 20.02
CA ARG A 226 7.60 6.63 19.79
C ARG A 226 8.85 5.84 20.13
N GLY A 227 8.72 4.80 20.95
CA GLY A 227 9.85 4.04 21.51
C GLY A 227 10.32 2.89 20.61
N ARG A 228 9.47 2.43 19.70
CA ARG A 228 9.73 1.27 18.83
C ARG A 228 8.96 1.38 17.52
N PRO A 229 9.43 0.72 16.44
CA PRO A 229 8.68 0.68 15.19
C PRO A 229 7.38 -0.11 15.33
N SER A 230 6.42 0.18 14.46
CA SER A 230 5.10 -0.46 14.47
C SER A 230 4.81 -1.19 13.17
N VAL A 231 4.09 -2.32 13.24
CA VAL A 231 3.55 -3.05 12.10
C VAL A 231 2.09 -3.38 12.31
N LEU A 232 1.26 -3.03 11.34
CA LEU A 232 -0.12 -3.43 11.23
C LEU A 232 -0.18 -4.59 10.23
N VAL A 233 -0.50 -5.79 10.72
CA VAL A 233 -0.72 -6.97 9.89
C VAL A 233 -2.17 -6.93 9.45
N CYS A 234 -2.41 -6.41 8.25
CA CYS A 234 -3.75 -6.22 7.70
C CYS A 234 -4.18 -7.50 6.98
N ARG A 235 -5.15 -8.22 7.54
CA ARG A 235 -5.72 -9.42 6.94
C ARG A 235 -6.68 -9.02 5.83
N THR A 236 -6.37 -9.42 4.59
CA THR A 236 -7.06 -8.93 3.40
C THR A 236 -7.33 -10.01 2.37
N SER A 237 -7.95 -9.61 1.26
CA SER A 237 -8.20 -10.45 0.09
C SER A 237 -7.97 -9.65 -1.19
N THR A 238 -7.25 -10.22 -2.14
CA THR A 238 -7.02 -9.67 -3.48
C THR A 238 -8.29 -9.56 -4.34
N ARG A 239 -9.44 -9.97 -3.80
CA ARG A 239 -10.74 -9.94 -4.50
C ARG A 239 -11.75 -9.03 -3.81
N HIS A 240 -11.38 -8.42 -2.69
CA HIS A 240 -12.31 -7.61 -1.90
C HIS A 240 -12.94 -6.48 -2.72
N GLY A 241 -14.26 -6.34 -2.58
CA GLY A 241 -15.04 -5.30 -3.23
C GLY A 241 -15.51 -5.64 -4.64
N LEU A 242 -15.14 -6.80 -5.24
CA LEU A 242 -15.53 -7.24 -6.57
C LEU A 242 -16.07 -8.68 -6.56
N ASP A 243 -17.38 -8.82 -6.40
CA ASP A 243 -18.07 -10.11 -6.43
C ASP A 243 -18.17 -10.69 -7.85
N CYS A 244 -18.03 -9.84 -8.88
CA CYS A 244 -18.05 -10.26 -10.29
C CYS A 244 -16.79 -11.02 -10.72
N LEU A 245 -15.71 -11.03 -9.92
CA LEU A 245 -14.50 -11.77 -10.26
C LEU A 245 -14.73 -13.29 -10.20
N PRO A 246 -14.26 -14.08 -11.20
CA PRO A 246 -14.35 -15.52 -11.16
C PRO A 246 -13.73 -16.10 -9.87
N PRO A 247 -14.30 -17.17 -9.29
CA PRO A 247 -13.77 -17.78 -8.06
C PRO A 247 -12.32 -18.26 -8.16
N ASP A 248 -11.89 -18.63 -9.35
CA ASP A 248 -10.56 -19.12 -9.70
C ASP A 248 -9.66 -18.05 -10.34
N ALA A 249 -10.06 -16.77 -10.29
CA ALA A 249 -9.22 -15.70 -10.79
C ALA A 249 -7.90 -15.65 -10.01
N ASP A 250 -6.79 -15.54 -10.73
CA ASP A 250 -5.49 -15.28 -10.14
C ASP A 250 -5.54 -13.94 -9.40
N GLY A 251 -5.41 -13.98 -8.07
CA GLY A 251 -5.48 -12.78 -7.23
C GLY A 251 -4.25 -11.90 -7.36
N HIS A 252 -3.11 -12.45 -7.82
CA HIS A 252 -1.88 -11.68 -7.97
C HIS A 252 -1.85 -10.88 -9.28
N PHE A 253 -2.32 -11.48 -10.37
CA PHE A 253 -2.30 -10.86 -11.70
C PHE A 253 -3.64 -11.07 -12.43
N ILE A 254 -4.60 -10.17 -12.19
CA ILE A 254 -5.97 -10.34 -12.66
C ILE A 254 -6.09 -10.06 -14.16
N LYS A 255 -6.64 -11.02 -14.90
CA LYS A 255 -7.08 -10.82 -16.29
C LYS A 255 -8.45 -10.14 -16.28
N LEU A 256 -8.54 -9.01 -16.94
CA LEU A 256 -9.71 -8.14 -16.94
C LEU A 256 -10.26 -8.00 -18.37
N THR A 257 -11.14 -8.91 -18.80
CA THR A 257 -11.80 -8.76 -20.11
C THR A 257 -12.66 -7.49 -20.16
N PRO A 258 -12.99 -6.96 -21.34
CA PRO A 258 -13.86 -5.78 -21.46
C PRO A 258 -15.21 -5.96 -20.75
N GLU A 259 -15.77 -7.17 -20.76
CA GLU A 259 -17.03 -7.52 -20.09
C GLU A 259 -16.86 -7.46 -18.57
N LEU A 260 -15.78 -8.07 -18.05
CA LEU A 260 -15.48 -8.09 -16.63
C LEU A 260 -15.13 -6.69 -16.12
N ALA A 261 -14.40 -5.88 -16.92
CA ALA A 261 -14.13 -4.49 -16.60
C ALA A 261 -15.41 -3.67 -16.45
N ARG A 262 -16.38 -3.83 -17.37
CA ARG A 262 -17.69 -3.15 -17.25
C ARG A 262 -18.45 -3.59 -16.03
N ALA A 263 -18.48 -4.89 -15.73
CA ALA A 263 -19.13 -5.42 -14.53
C ALA A 263 -18.50 -4.86 -13.25
N ALA A 264 -17.18 -4.88 -13.15
CA ALA A 264 -16.43 -4.34 -12.01
C ALA A 264 -16.67 -2.84 -11.80
N LEU A 265 -16.65 -2.05 -12.87
CA LEU A 265 -16.95 -0.62 -12.81
C LEU A 265 -18.37 -0.35 -12.33
N SER A 266 -19.37 -1.10 -12.87
CA SER A 266 -20.76 -0.97 -12.46
C SER A 266 -20.96 -1.32 -10.98
N GLU A 267 -20.34 -2.41 -10.52
CA GLU A 267 -20.44 -2.87 -9.13
C GLU A 267 -19.84 -1.85 -8.16
N LEU A 268 -18.61 -1.37 -8.43
CA LEU A 268 -17.95 -0.37 -7.56
C LEU A 268 -18.68 0.97 -7.57
N THR A 269 -19.24 1.38 -8.72
CA THR A 269 -20.04 2.61 -8.79
C THR A 269 -21.28 2.49 -7.91
N ALA A 270 -22.01 1.36 -7.99
CA ALA A 270 -23.17 1.14 -7.14
C ALA A 270 -22.82 1.11 -5.64
N LYS A 271 -21.70 0.47 -5.26
CA LYS A 271 -21.20 0.48 -3.87
C LYS A 271 -20.85 1.89 -3.39
N LEU A 272 -20.24 2.70 -4.24
CA LEU A 272 -19.89 4.09 -3.93
C LEU A 272 -21.15 4.98 -3.77
N GLU A 273 -22.13 4.81 -4.65
CA GLU A 273 -23.43 5.51 -4.55
C GLU A 273 -24.17 5.14 -3.26
N ALA A 274 -24.16 3.85 -2.91
CA ALA A 274 -24.79 3.37 -1.67
C ALA A 274 -24.09 3.91 -0.40
N LEU A 275 -22.77 4.07 -0.42
CA LEU A 275 -22.03 4.67 0.70
C LEU A 275 -22.39 6.15 0.90
N ARG A 276 -22.72 6.87 -0.18
CA ARG A 276 -22.98 8.32 -0.17
C ARG A 276 -24.46 8.68 0.05
N ALA A 277 -25.38 7.68 0.00
CA ALA A 277 -26.81 7.84 0.19
C ALA A 277 -27.19 7.89 1.69
#